data_6c57a7d123f570060d2c948c22ed643b
#
_entry.id   6c57a7d123f570060d2c948c22ed643b
#
_cell.length_a   1.000
_cell.length_b   1.000
_cell.length_c   1.000
_cell.angle_alpha   90.00
_cell.angle_beta   90.00
_cell.angle_gamma   90.00
#
_symmetry.space_group_name_H-M   'P 1'
#
loop_
_entity.id
_entity.type
_entity.pdbx_description
1 polymer ?
#
loop_
_entity_poly.entity_id
_entity_poly.type
_entity_poly.pdbx_seq_one_letter_code
_entity_poly.pdbx_strand_id
1 'polypeptide(L)'
;MKTTLIFFGCIIFSTAYSQQDSIPAQPRTAPSTNPNISVIGDFRALYMSPAPRHVDAEFHEAEIALQSVVDPYARADFFLSIARDPETGRFGIDLEEGYLTTLDLPASLQLKAGKFRSTFGKINNIHPHALPFISMPTVYENYLGDEGLNDEGLSLSWLVPNPMDFYQELTLEATRGPADNASFVRSPVDRLLYNAHLKNFWDLTDNATLELGLTGTAGPNDAGFSTLLGGVDLTYKWKPVQFNTYHSLVLQTEVLFSGKKVADDQRINTWGMYGLASYQLAQRWFLTGRFDYSNIPDNASVVERSISGILGWYATEFQKVELEVKAASSNIHDNVHQVVLRSVFVIGAHGAHAY
;
A
#
# COMPACT_ATOMS: atom_id res chain seq x y z
N MET A 1 39.29 53.67 5.89
CA MET A 1 38.30 53.08 6.76
C MET A 1 37.08 52.76 5.96
N LYS A 2 36.91 51.47 5.57
CA LYS A 2 35.70 50.98 4.88
C LYS A 2 35.03 50.00 5.83
N THR A 3 33.85 50.40 6.33
CA THR A 3 33.04 49.63 7.28
C THR A 3 32.16 48.68 6.44
N THR A 4 32.41 47.40 6.58
CA THR A 4 31.59 46.35 5.96
C THR A 4 30.44 46.00 6.90
N LEU A 5 29.20 46.31 6.49
CA LEU A 5 27.99 45.87 7.17
C LEU A 5 27.70 44.44 6.75
N ILE A 6 27.68 43.53 7.71
CA ILE A 6 27.22 42.14 7.53
C ILE A 6 25.73 42.15 7.83
N PHE A 7 24.91 41.90 6.80
CA PHE A 7 23.48 41.61 6.95
C PHE A 7 23.30 40.16 7.37
N PHE A 8 22.83 39.94 8.58
CA PHE A 8 22.28 38.63 9.00
C PHE A 8 20.86 38.52 8.44
N GLY A 9 20.69 37.78 7.39
CA GLY A 9 19.38 37.41 6.87
C GLY A 9 18.77 36.32 7.77
N CYS A 10 17.74 36.69 8.52
CA CYS A 10 16.88 35.75 9.23
C CYS A 10 16.03 34.99 8.18
N ILE A 11 16.38 33.77 7.86
CA ILE A 11 15.54 32.90 7.04
C ILE A 11 14.41 32.40 7.95
N ILE A 12 13.23 32.96 7.77
CA ILE A 12 12.00 32.46 8.40
C ILE A 12 11.56 31.25 7.57
N PHE A 13 11.78 30.06 8.10
CA PHE A 13 11.14 28.85 7.60
C PHE A 13 9.63 28.94 7.86
N SER A 14 8.86 29.32 6.87
CA SER A 14 7.42 29.12 6.88
C SER A 14 7.15 27.64 6.58
N THR A 15 7.00 26.83 7.62
CA THR A 15 6.43 25.50 7.49
C THR A 15 4.99 25.67 7.05
N ALA A 16 4.70 25.39 5.79
CA ALA A 16 3.33 25.22 5.31
C ALA A 16 2.80 23.91 5.92
N TYR A 17 2.20 24.02 7.10
CA TYR A 17 1.36 22.96 7.63
C TYR A 17 0.14 22.87 6.70
N SER A 18 -0.03 21.73 6.02
CA SER A 18 -1.32 21.38 5.48
C SER A 18 -2.31 21.42 6.66
N GLN A 19 -3.32 22.26 6.57
CA GLN A 19 -4.40 22.30 7.53
C GLN A 19 -5.07 20.93 7.54
N GLN A 20 -4.62 20.06 8.45
CA GLN A 20 -5.47 19.00 8.97
C GLN A 20 -6.65 19.72 9.61
N ASP A 21 -7.87 19.50 9.10
CA ASP A 21 -9.08 19.95 9.74
C ASP A 21 -9.01 19.49 11.20
N SER A 22 -8.74 20.44 12.10
CA SER A 22 -8.54 20.16 13.51
C SER A 22 -9.87 19.67 14.08
N ILE A 23 -9.97 18.39 14.34
CA ILE A 23 -10.81 17.90 15.44
C ILE A 23 -10.47 18.79 16.63
N PRO A 24 -11.46 19.45 17.29
CA PRO A 24 -11.18 20.33 18.40
C PRO A 24 -10.30 19.57 19.38
N ALA A 25 -9.12 20.14 19.66
CA ALA A 25 -8.15 19.53 20.54
C ALA A 25 -8.84 19.27 21.88
N GLN A 26 -9.09 18.02 22.18
CA GLN A 26 -9.48 17.63 23.52
C GLN A 26 -8.38 18.13 24.47
N PRO A 27 -8.74 18.67 25.63
CA PRO A 27 -7.75 19.13 26.59
C PRO A 27 -6.74 18.00 26.80
N ARG A 28 -5.45 18.29 26.63
CA ARG A 28 -4.36 17.34 26.87
C ARG A 28 -4.43 16.89 28.33
N THR A 29 -5.29 15.93 28.59
CA THR A 29 -5.17 15.08 29.77
C THR A 29 -3.83 14.35 29.66
N ALA A 30 -3.20 14.02 30.78
CA ALA A 30 -1.95 13.26 30.88
C ALA A 30 -1.90 12.15 29.82
N PRO A 31 -0.72 11.83 29.24
CA PRO A 31 -0.62 10.84 28.19
C PRO A 31 -1.42 9.61 28.58
N SER A 32 -2.47 9.33 27.81
CA SER A 32 -3.31 8.16 28.02
C SER A 32 -2.40 6.95 27.81
N THR A 33 -2.23 6.12 28.82
CA THR A 33 -1.54 4.83 28.70
C THR A 33 -2.36 3.82 27.88
N ASN A 34 -3.60 4.18 27.55
CA ASN A 34 -4.46 3.35 26.73
C ASN A 34 -4.09 3.54 25.24
N PRO A 35 -3.91 2.45 24.49
CA PRO A 35 -3.70 2.55 23.05
C PRO A 35 -4.92 3.16 22.35
N ASN A 36 -4.72 3.82 21.23
CA ASN A 36 -5.77 4.11 20.29
C ASN A 36 -6.26 2.77 19.71
N ILE A 37 -7.56 2.54 19.81
CA ILE A 37 -8.18 1.31 19.29
C ILE A 37 -9.13 1.70 18.18
N SER A 38 -9.00 1.03 17.03
CA SER A 38 -9.98 1.10 15.95
C SER A 38 -10.37 -0.30 15.48
N VAL A 39 -11.58 -0.41 14.95
CA VAL A 39 -12.08 -1.63 14.32
C VAL A 39 -12.62 -1.26 12.95
N ILE A 40 -12.17 -1.97 11.93
CA ILE A 40 -12.63 -1.82 10.55
C ILE A 40 -13.37 -3.10 10.18
N GLY A 41 -14.59 -2.97 9.66
CA GLY A 41 -15.37 -4.09 9.13
C GLY A 41 -15.50 -3.99 7.62
N ASP A 42 -15.25 -5.09 6.92
CA ASP A 42 -15.39 -5.24 5.47
C ASP A 42 -16.43 -6.33 5.16
N PHE A 43 -17.57 -5.90 4.59
CA PHE A 43 -18.60 -6.80 4.06
C PHE A 43 -18.54 -6.82 2.55
N ARG A 44 -18.63 -8.02 1.96
CA ARG A 44 -18.63 -8.20 0.51
C ARG A 44 -19.79 -9.05 0.05
N ALA A 45 -20.35 -8.71 -1.11
CA ALA A 45 -21.22 -9.57 -1.89
C ALA A 45 -20.58 -9.75 -3.27
N LEU A 46 -20.25 -10.99 -3.60
CA LEU A 46 -19.52 -11.37 -4.81
C LEU A 46 -20.42 -12.17 -5.75
N TYR A 47 -20.45 -11.77 -7.00
CA TYR A 47 -20.98 -12.57 -8.11
C TYR A 47 -19.86 -12.85 -9.11
N MET A 48 -19.71 -14.10 -9.53
CA MET A 48 -18.68 -14.53 -10.48
C MET A 48 -19.30 -15.41 -11.60
N SER A 49 -18.86 -15.22 -12.84
CA SER A 49 -19.23 -16.01 -13.99
C SER A 49 -17.95 -16.38 -14.75
N PRO A 50 -17.76 -17.62 -15.26
CA PRO A 50 -18.81 -18.61 -15.54
C PRO A 50 -19.29 -19.45 -14.34
N ALA A 51 -18.53 -19.59 -13.27
CA ALA A 51 -18.96 -20.41 -12.13
C ALA A 51 -18.29 -19.95 -10.82
N PRO A 52 -18.96 -20.07 -9.65
CA PRO A 52 -20.36 -20.43 -9.47
C PRO A 52 -21.29 -19.24 -9.76
N ARG A 53 -22.46 -19.48 -10.37
CA ARG A 53 -23.46 -18.45 -10.72
C ARG A 53 -24.39 -18.14 -9.54
N HIS A 54 -23.87 -17.85 -8.38
CA HIS A 54 -24.63 -17.38 -7.23
C HIS A 54 -23.92 -16.19 -6.60
N VAL A 55 -24.68 -15.38 -5.89
CA VAL A 55 -24.11 -14.31 -5.07
C VAL A 55 -23.67 -14.94 -3.76
N ASP A 56 -22.39 -14.78 -3.45
CA ASP A 56 -21.83 -15.08 -2.15
C ASP A 56 -21.73 -13.78 -1.35
N ALA A 57 -22.37 -13.75 -0.20
CA ALA A 57 -22.36 -12.56 0.67
C ALA A 57 -21.79 -12.94 2.02
N GLU A 58 -20.69 -12.30 2.39
CA GLU A 58 -19.94 -12.64 3.57
C GLU A 58 -19.44 -11.42 4.34
N PHE A 59 -19.24 -11.61 5.62
CA PHE A 59 -18.36 -10.77 6.40
C PHE A 59 -16.93 -11.20 6.07
N HIS A 60 -16.26 -10.39 5.25
CA HIS A 60 -14.97 -10.74 4.71
C HIS A 60 -13.89 -10.65 5.79
N GLU A 61 -13.85 -9.53 6.51
CA GLU A 61 -12.81 -9.26 7.49
C GLU A 61 -13.24 -8.23 8.53
N ALA A 62 -12.74 -8.39 9.76
CA ALA A 62 -12.63 -7.31 10.74
C ALA A 62 -11.15 -7.11 11.11
N GLU A 63 -10.64 -5.91 10.89
CA GLU A 63 -9.31 -5.52 11.35
C GLU A 63 -9.41 -4.76 12.67
N ILE A 64 -8.59 -5.13 13.65
CA ILE A 64 -8.46 -4.42 14.93
C ILE A 64 -7.07 -3.81 15.00
N ALA A 65 -6.98 -2.48 15.05
CA ALA A 65 -5.72 -1.78 15.22
C ALA A 65 -5.57 -1.31 16.68
N LEU A 66 -4.38 -1.56 17.24
CA LEU A 66 -3.93 -1.10 18.55
C LEU A 66 -2.65 -0.30 18.36
N GLN A 67 -2.70 0.99 18.59
CA GLN A 67 -1.61 1.89 18.27
C GLN A 67 -1.28 2.80 19.45
N SER A 68 -0.01 2.84 19.88
CA SER A 68 0.41 3.67 21.02
C SER A 68 1.88 4.09 20.95
N VAL A 69 2.16 5.25 21.48
CA VAL A 69 3.52 5.63 21.88
C VAL A 69 3.88 4.81 23.11
N VAL A 70 4.97 4.06 23.04
CA VAL A 70 5.49 3.25 24.15
C VAL A 70 6.22 4.13 25.13
N ASP A 71 7.10 4.99 24.60
CA ASP A 71 7.87 5.99 25.32
C ASP A 71 8.23 7.16 24.36
N PRO A 72 8.97 8.21 24.79
CA PRO A 72 9.32 9.32 23.89
C PRO A 72 10.13 8.92 22.64
N TYR A 73 10.71 7.72 22.61
CA TYR A 73 11.62 7.26 21.56
C TYR A 73 11.02 6.20 20.64
N ALA A 74 9.87 5.60 21.03
CA ALA A 74 9.30 4.48 20.31
C ALA A 74 7.78 4.46 20.31
N ARG A 75 7.20 3.97 19.20
CA ARG A 75 5.78 3.69 19.00
C ARG A 75 5.61 2.22 18.63
N ALA A 76 4.54 1.59 19.12
CA ALA A 76 4.14 0.25 18.74
C ALA A 76 2.77 0.28 18.04
N ASP A 77 2.67 -0.49 16.95
CA ASP A 77 1.47 -0.66 16.18
C ASP A 77 1.20 -2.16 16.00
N PHE A 78 -0.05 -2.59 16.25
CA PHE A 78 -0.52 -3.96 16.06
C PHE A 78 -1.82 -3.94 15.25
N PHE A 79 -1.90 -4.80 14.24
CA PHE A 79 -3.07 -5.02 13.42
C PHE A 79 -3.43 -6.50 13.45
N LEU A 80 -4.63 -6.79 13.91
CA LEU A 80 -5.17 -8.14 14.02
C LEU A 80 -6.31 -8.29 13.04
N SER A 81 -6.23 -9.25 12.14
CA SER A 81 -7.30 -9.62 11.23
C SER A 81 -8.15 -10.74 11.83
N ILE A 82 -9.46 -10.59 11.71
CA ILE A 82 -10.45 -11.63 11.98
C ILE A 82 -11.15 -11.88 10.65
N ALA A 83 -10.72 -12.91 9.93
CA ALA A 83 -11.24 -13.26 8.63
C ALA A 83 -11.85 -14.66 8.63
N ARG A 84 -12.74 -14.90 7.66
CA ARG A 84 -13.34 -16.20 7.44
C ARG A 84 -12.44 -17.03 6.55
N ASP A 85 -12.04 -18.18 7.03
CA ASP A 85 -11.37 -19.20 6.23
C ASP A 85 -12.34 -19.74 5.16
N PRO A 86 -12.05 -19.59 3.86
CA PRO A 86 -12.96 -19.98 2.80
C PRO A 86 -13.17 -21.50 2.71
N GLU A 87 -12.22 -22.33 3.16
CA GLU A 87 -12.30 -23.78 3.10
C GLU A 87 -13.14 -24.35 4.26
N THR A 88 -12.91 -23.85 5.47
CA THR A 88 -13.56 -24.38 6.68
C THR A 88 -14.80 -23.60 7.10
N GLY A 89 -14.97 -22.37 6.58
CA GLY A 89 -16.03 -21.44 6.95
C GLY A 89 -15.93 -20.89 8.36
N ARG A 90 -14.82 -21.14 9.07
CA ARG A 90 -14.59 -20.69 10.45
C ARG A 90 -13.86 -19.35 10.46
N PHE A 91 -14.12 -18.54 11.48
CA PHE A 91 -13.34 -17.33 11.72
C PHE A 91 -12.03 -17.68 12.41
N GLY A 92 -10.93 -17.18 11.86
CA GLY A 92 -9.59 -17.21 12.43
C GLY A 92 -9.16 -15.82 12.88
N ILE A 93 -8.17 -15.75 13.75
CA ILE A 93 -7.49 -14.50 14.13
C ILE A 93 -6.04 -14.65 13.69
N ASP A 94 -5.55 -13.67 12.92
CA ASP A 94 -4.15 -13.59 12.50
C ASP A 94 -3.54 -12.26 12.90
N LEU A 95 -2.23 -12.27 13.18
CA LEU A 95 -1.45 -11.06 13.35
C LEU A 95 -1.04 -10.56 11.97
N GLU A 96 -1.75 -9.57 11.46
CA GLU A 96 -1.44 -8.98 10.15
C GLU A 96 -0.14 -8.17 10.21
N GLU A 97 -0.05 -7.24 11.15
CA GLU A 97 1.18 -6.50 11.43
C GLU A 97 1.36 -6.34 12.95
N GLY A 98 2.63 -6.30 13.38
CA GLY A 98 2.99 -6.02 14.77
C GLY A 98 4.44 -5.56 14.83
N TYR A 99 4.67 -4.25 15.03
CA TYR A 99 6.01 -3.68 14.97
C TYR A 99 6.21 -2.51 15.91
N LEU A 100 7.50 -2.29 16.22
CA LEU A 100 8.00 -1.12 16.93
C LEU A 100 8.68 -0.19 15.94
N THR A 101 8.39 1.12 16.02
CA THR A 101 9.02 2.17 15.22
C THR A 101 9.72 3.17 16.12
N THR A 102 10.99 3.49 15.82
CA THR A 102 11.73 4.55 16.51
C THR A 102 11.24 5.93 16.08
N LEU A 103 11.17 6.88 17.02
CA LEU A 103 10.64 8.22 16.76
C LEU A 103 11.73 9.29 16.66
N ASP A 104 12.91 9.06 17.24
CA ASP A 104 13.96 10.07 17.35
C ASP A 104 15.35 9.44 17.13
N LEU A 105 15.65 9.08 15.89
CA LEU A 105 16.99 8.70 15.48
C LEU A 105 17.70 9.87 14.79
N PRO A 106 19.03 10.03 14.98
CA PRO A 106 19.79 11.10 14.33
C PRO A 106 19.75 10.96 12.80
N ALA A 107 20.05 12.06 12.11
CA ALA A 107 20.14 12.15 10.66
C ALA A 107 18.82 11.80 9.90
N SER A 108 17.67 12.03 10.53
CA SER A 108 16.35 11.71 9.95
C SER A 108 16.18 10.23 9.56
N LEU A 109 16.79 9.36 10.35
CA LEU A 109 16.62 7.92 10.24
C LEU A 109 15.42 7.45 11.06
N GLN A 110 14.73 6.42 10.59
CA GLN A 110 13.68 5.71 11.31
C GLN A 110 13.90 4.21 11.16
N LEU A 111 13.89 3.49 12.28
CA LEU A 111 13.98 2.03 12.30
C LEU A 111 12.62 1.44 12.70
N LYS A 112 12.15 0.45 11.93
CA LYS A 112 10.98 -0.37 12.24
C LYS A 112 11.44 -1.82 12.43
N ALA A 113 10.92 -2.52 13.43
CA ALA A 113 11.25 -3.91 13.73
C ALA A 113 9.99 -4.69 14.12
N GLY A 114 9.76 -5.83 13.50
CA GLY A 114 8.59 -6.69 13.75
C GLY A 114 8.06 -7.32 12.48
N LYS A 115 6.77 -7.68 12.46
CA LYS A 115 6.04 -8.10 11.27
C LYS A 115 5.37 -6.87 10.65
N PHE A 116 5.64 -6.59 9.39
CA PHE A 116 5.13 -5.41 8.68
C PHE A 116 5.01 -5.66 7.18
N ARG A 117 4.14 -4.90 6.52
CA ARG A 117 4.05 -4.82 5.06
C ARG A 117 5.26 -4.05 4.54
N SER A 118 6.06 -4.70 3.70
CA SER A 118 7.26 -4.07 3.10
C SER A 118 6.89 -2.88 2.22
N THR A 119 7.76 -1.88 2.20
CA THR A 119 7.66 -0.73 1.30
C THR A 119 8.07 -1.14 -0.11
N PHE A 120 7.22 -1.91 -0.78
CA PHE A 120 7.39 -2.38 -2.15
C PHE A 120 6.37 -1.69 -3.05
N GLY A 121 6.84 -0.98 -4.07
CA GLY A 121 5.99 -0.21 -4.97
C GLY A 121 5.10 0.79 -4.24
N LYS A 122 3.91 1.05 -4.80
CA LYS A 122 2.98 2.05 -4.27
C LYS A 122 1.97 1.47 -3.28
N ILE A 123 1.52 0.23 -3.49
CA ILE A 123 0.33 -0.27 -2.80
C ILE A 123 0.58 -1.37 -1.76
N ASN A 124 1.75 -2.02 -1.76
CA ASN A 124 2.00 -3.16 -0.86
C ASN A 124 1.91 -2.82 0.63
N ASN A 125 2.30 -1.61 1.01
CA ASN A 125 2.25 -1.14 2.39
C ASN A 125 0.91 -0.48 2.78
N ILE A 126 -0.10 -0.56 1.91
CA ILE A 126 -1.46 -0.03 2.15
C ILE A 126 -2.39 -1.21 2.43
N HIS A 127 -3.15 -1.12 3.52
CA HIS A 127 -4.16 -2.13 3.86
C HIS A 127 -5.25 -2.20 2.78
N PRO A 128 -5.76 -3.39 2.41
CA PRO A 128 -6.70 -3.57 1.31
C PRO A 128 -7.97 -2.74 1.41
N HIS A 129 -8.47 -2.50 2.63
CA HIS A 129 -9.66 -1.67 2.85
C HIS A 129 -9.45 -0.19 2.53
N ALA A 130 -8.20 0.30 2.51
CA ALA A 130 -7.84 1.69 2.18
C ALA A 130 -7.58 1.92 0.69
N LEU A 131 -7.42 0.85 -0.10
CA LEU A 131 -7.18 0.96 -1.54
C LEU A 131 -8.42 1.50 -2.30
N PRO A 132 -8.23 2.22 -3.43
CA PRO A 132 -9.32 2.76 -4.25
C PRO A 132 -9.94 1.72 -5.20
N PHE A 133 -9.73 0.44 -4.93
CA PHE A 133 -10.27 -0.71 -5.65
C PHE A 133 -10.52 -1.86 -4.68
N ILE A 134 -11.30 -2.88 -5.09
CA ILE A 134 -11.66 -4.01 -4.23
C ILE A 134 -10.76 -5.21 -4.52
N SER A 135 -10.64 -5.60 -5.80
CA SER A 135 -9.74 -6.68 -6.22
C SER A 135 -8.31 -6.16 -6.39
N MET A 136 -7.33 -6.92 -5.96
CA MET A 136 -5.92 -6.55 -6.17
C MET A 136 -5.58 -6.50 -7.67
N PRO A 137 -4.58 -5.68 -8.08
CA PRO A 137 -4.05 -5.73 -9.44
C PRO A 137 -3.47 -7.11 -9.75
N THR A 138 -3.77 -7.64 -10.94
CA THR A 138 -3.36 -9.00 -11.36
C THR A 138 -1.85 -9.24 -11.22
N VAL A 139 -1.02 -8.20 -11.43
CA VAL A 139 0.42 -8.32 -11.27
C VAL A 139 0.82 -8.54 -9.81
N TYR A 140 0.11 -7.96 -8.85
CA TYR A 140 0.35 -8.18 -7.43
C TYR A 140 -0.08 -9.57 -7.01
N GLU A 141 -1.29 -9.99 -7.39
CA GLU A 141 -1.80 -11.37 -7.13
C GLU A 141 -0.83 -12.41 -7.67
N ASN A 142 -0.35 -12.26 -8.91
CA ASN A 142 0.54 -13.23 -9.55
C ASN A 142 1.95 -13.25 -8.98
N TYR A 143 2.53 -12.11 -8.59
CA TYR A 143 3.92 -12.07 -8.13
C TYR A 143 4.06 -12.16 -6.63
N LEU A 144 3.15 -11.57 -5.87
CA LEU A 144 3.28 -11.39 -4.44
C LEU A 144 2.20 -12.13 -3.62
N GLY A 145 1.19 -12.71 -4.32
CA GLY A 145 0.06 -13.36 -3.65
C GLY A 145 -0.90 -12.37 -2.97
N ASP A 146 -1.89 -12.90 -2.28
CA ASP A 146 -2.97 -12.11 -1.67
C ASP A 146 -2.47 -11.19 -0.54
N GLU A 147 -1.50 -11.67 0.24
CA GLU A 147 -0.92 -10.95 1.40
C GLU A 147 0.16 -9.94 1.00
N GLY A 148 0.67 -10.00 -0.23
CA GLY A 148 1.80 -9.20 -0.66
C GLY A 148 3.11 -9.59 0.06
N LEU A 149 4.01 -8.62 0.22
CA LEU A 149 5.22 -8.77 1.04
C LEU A 149 4.91 -8.28 2.47
N ASN A 150 4.53 -9.20 3.34
CA ASN A 150 4.17 -8.95 4.73
C ASN A 150 4.89 -9.96 5.64
N ASP A 151 5.93 -9.53 6.37
CA ASP A 151 6.82 -10.45 7.05
C ASP A 151 7.59 -9.86 8.23
N GLU A 152 8.19 -10.75 9.05
CA GLU A 152 9.04 -10.33 10.15
C GLU A 152 10.41 -9.88 9.63
N GLY A 153 10.88 -8.73 10.14
CA GLY A 153 12.18 -8.20 9.77
C GLY A 153 12.50 -6.84 10.36
N LEU A 154 13.43 -6.18 9.70
CA LEU A 154 13.87 -4.82 10.00
C LEU A 154 13.68 -3.94 8.76
N SER A 155 13.23 -2.71 8.96
CA SER A 155 13.11 -1.68 7.94
C SER A 155 13.79 -0.41 8.44
N LEU A 156 14.70 0.14 7.64
CA LEU A 156 15.40 1.39 7.89
C LEU A 156 15.02 2.40 6.83
N SER A 157 14.31 3.45 7.22
CA SER A 157 13.96 4.58 6.35
C SER A 157 14.86 5.77 6.63
N TRP A 158 15.26 6.45 5.59
CA TRP A 158 16.09 7.64 5.63
C TRP A 158 15.50 8.75 4.76
N LEU A 159 15.14 9.85 5.40
CA LEU A 159 14.80 11.08 4.67
C LEU A 159 16.10 11.68 4.13
N VAL A 160 16.31 11.52 2.82
CA VAL A 160 17.55 11.92 2.15
C VAL A 160 17.64 13.44 2.04
N PRO A 161 18.63 14.08 2.68
CA PRO A 161 18.83 15.52 2.51
C PRO A 161 19.21 15.81 1.05
N ASN A 162 18.45 16.65 0.36
CA ASN A 162 18.80 17.06 -0.99
C ASN A 162 18.60 18.59 -1.15
N PRO A 163 19.39 19.27 -2.00
CA PRO A 163 19.30 20.71 -2.19
C PRO A 163 18.28 21.12 -3.27
N MET A 164 17.50 20.19 -3.83
CA MET A 164 16.65 20.42 -5.00
C MET A 164 15.18 20.65 -4.64
N ASP A 165 14.85 20.92 -3.39
CA ASP A 165 13.51 21.26 -2.88
C ASP A 165 12.41 20.27 -3.29
N PHE A 166 12.69 18.96 -3.14
CA PHE A 166 11.71 17.90 -3.23
C PHE A 166 11.93 16.84 -2.15
N TYR A 167 10.86 16.14 -1.76
CA TYR A 167 10.95 15.06 -0.78
C TYR A 167 11.58 13.81 -1.42
N GLN A 168 12.58 13.24 -0.73
CA GLN A 168 13.19 11.99 -1.13
C GLN A 168 13.41 11.09 0.10
N GLU A 169 12.91 9.86 0.04
CA GLU A 169 13.07 8.85 1.08
C GLU A 169 13.62 7.56 0.51
N LEU A 170 14.65 7.02 1.16
CA LEU A 170 15.19 5.70 0.89
C LEU A 170 14.81 4.75 2.02
N THR A 171 14.12 3.67 1.72
CA THR A 171 13.82 2.59 2.66
C THR A 171 14.58 1.33 2.28
N LEU A 172 15.27 0.74 3.25
CA LEU A 172 16.00 -0.53 3.11
C LEU A 172 15.42 -1.53 4.10
N GLU A 173 15.07 -2.72 3.63
CA GLU A 173 14.43 -3.74 4.45
C GLU A 173 15.13 -5.09 4.31
N ALA A 174 15.11 -5.84 5.40
CA ALA A 174 15.58 -7.21 5.45
C ALA A 174 14.57 -8.05 6.23
N THR A 175 13.86 -8.95 5.54
CA THR A 175 12.79 -9.78 6.11
C THR A 175 13.06 -11.26 5.86
N ARG A 176 12.27 -12.13 6.50
CA ARG A 176 12.40 -13.58 6.32
C ARG A 176 11.81 -14.10 5.01
N GLY A 177 11.06 -13.27 4.30
CA GLY A 177 10.32 -13.63 3.10
C GLY A 177 8.95 -14.27 3.40
N PRO A 178 7.99 -14.10 2.50
CA PRO A 178 6.62 -14.58 2.69
C PRO A 178 6.53 -16.09 2.76
N ALA A 179 5.49 -16.57 3.42
CA ALA A 179 5.25 -18.01 3.53
C ALA A 179 4.74 -18.61 2.22
N ASP A 180 3.97 -17.84 1.45
CA ASP A 180 3.30 -18.31 0.23
C ASP A 180 3.17 -17.19 -0.80
N ASN A 181 4.10 -17.15 -1.76
CA ASN A 181 3.94 -16.39 -3.00
C ASN A 181 4.78 -16.99 -4.14
N ALA A 182 4.49 -16.60 -5.38
CA ALA A 182 5.14 -17.18 -6.55
C ALA A 182 6.58 -16.69 -6.78
N SER A 183 6.97 -15.55 -6.19
CA SER A 183 8.29 -14.95 -6.41
C SER A 183 9.31 -15.36 -5.36
N PHE A 184 8.90 -15.49 -4.10
CA PHE A 184 9.79 -15.69 -2.97
C PHE A 184 9.27 -16.78 -2.03
N VAL A 185 10.16 -17.33 -1.21
CA VAL A 185 9.80 -18.30 -0.15
C VAL A 185 10.39 -17.86 1.17
N ARG A 186 9.69 -18.24 2.26
CA ARG A 186 10.18 -18.02 3.61
C ARG A 186 11.47 -18.80 3.84
N SER A 187 12.47 -18.13 4.34
CA SER A 187 13.80 -18.69 4.51
C SER A 187 14.30 -18.58 5.96
N PRO A 188 15.28 -19.42 6.33
CA PRO A 188 16.08 -19.21 7.54
C PRO A 188 16.79 -17.85 7.52
N VAL A 189 17.24 -17.41 8.70
CA VAL A 189 17.86 -16.08 8.91
C VAL A 189 19.15 -15.85 8.09
N ASP A 190 19.75 -16.89 7.58
CA ASP A 190 20.95 -16.83 6.73
C ASP A 190 20.65 -16.51 5.26
N ARG A 191 19.39 -16.52 4.84
CA ARG A 191 18.95 -16.22 3.47
C ARG A 191 17.75 -15.30 3.45
N LEU A 192 17.94 -14.05 3.86
CA LEU A 192 16.86 -13.07 3.97
C LEU A 192 16.41 -12.57 2.59
N LEU A 193 15.18 -12.04 2.56
CA LEU A 193 14.68 -11.21 1.49
C LEU A 193 15.11 -9.77 1.77
N TYR A 194 15.73 -9.13 0.78
CA TYR A 194 16.16 -7.73 0.85
C TYR A 194 15.30 -6.90 -0.09
N ASN A 195 14.82 -5.78 0.42
CA ASN A 195 14.05 -4.80 -0.35
C ASN A 195 14.68 -3.41 -0.21
N ALA A 196 14.67 -2.67 -1.31
CA ALA A 196 15.10 -1.27 -1.34
C ALA A 196 14.05 -0.47 -2.12
N HIS A 197 13.54 0.61 -1.55
CA HIS A 197 12.58 1.50 -2.16
C HIS A 197 13.06 2.95 -2.07
N LEU A 198 13.07 3.65 -3.21
CA LEU A 198 13.39 5.07 -3.31
C LEU A 198 12.14 5.83 -3.76
N LYS A 199 11.57 6.60 -2.84
CA LYS A 199 10.42 7.46 -3.07
C LYS A 199 10.87 8.88 -3.36
N ASN A 200 10.33 9.47 -4.41
CA ASN A 200 10.54 10.88 -4.75
C ASN A 200 9.17 11.55 -4.88
N PHE A 201 9.01 12.75 -4.32
CA PHE A 201 7.74 13.47 -4.34
C PHE A 201 7.98 14.95 -4.61
N TRP A 202 7.21 15.48 -5.55
CA TRP A 202 7.27 16.88 -5.98
C TRP A 202 5.90 17.55 -5.90
N ASP A 203 5.87 18.76 -5.39
CA ASP A 203 4.77 19.69 -5.58
C ASP A 203 4.95 20.37 -6.95
N LEU A 204 4.18 19.94 -7.95
CA LEU A 204 4.26 20.53 -9.29
C LEU A 204 3.62 21.92 -9.34
N THR A 205 2.50 22.07 -8.61
CA THR A 205 1.75 23.32 -8.45
C THR A 205 0.98 23.26 -7.13
N ASP A 206 0.35 24.35 -6.71
CA ASP A 206 -0.54 24.38 -5.52
C ASP A 206 -1.70 23.37 -5.60
N ASN A 207 -1.99 22.85 -6.78
CA ASN A 207 -3.10 21.93 -7.04
C ASN A 207 -2.67 20.52 -7.48
N ALA A 208 -1.39 20.29 -7.73
CA ALA A 208 -0.93 19.04 -8.33
C ALA A 208 0.39 18.57 -7.76
N THR A 209 0.47 17.26 -7.48
CA THR A 209 1.66 16.59 -6.99
C THR A 209 2.04 15.41 -7.88
N LEU A 210 3.31 15.06 -7.88
CA LEU A 210 3.86 13.91 -8.58
C LEU A 210 4.71 13.08 -7.62
N GLU A 211 4.49 11.77 -7.59
CA GLU A 211 5.31 10.81 -6.85
C GLU A 211 5.87 9.77 -7.81
N LEU A 212 7.15 9.48 -7.69
CA LEU A 212 7.87 8.43 -8.42
C LEU A 212 8.56 7.52 -7.42
N GLY A 213 8.21 6.23 -7.42
CA GLY A 213 8.86 5.19 -6.67
C GLY A 213 9.72 4.28 -7.57
N LEU A 214 10.86 3.86 -7.03
CA LEU A 214 11.72 2.85 -7.62
C LEU A 214 11.97 1.77 -6.60
N THR A 215 11.67 0.51 -6.93
CA THR A 215 11.81 -0.61 -6.00
C THR A 215 12.69 -1.70 -6.59
N GLY A 216 13.50 -2.31 -5.74
CA GLY A 216 14.27 -3.51 -6.07
C GLY A 216 14.26 -4.50 -4.91
N THR A 217 13.85 -5.75 -5.16
CA THR A 217 13.73 -6.80 -4.16
C THR A 217 14.47 -8.04 -4.63
N ALA A 218 15.23 -8.66 -3.74
CA ALA A 218 15.96 -9.89 -4.02
C ALA A 218 15.79 -10.87 -2.86
N GLY A 219 15.45 -12.11 -3.16
CA GLY A 219 15.26 -13.15 -2.14
C GLY A 219 15.28 -14.56 -2.69
N PRO A 220 15.28 -15.56 -1.81
CA PRO A 220 15.22 -16.96 -2.18
C PRO A 220 13.87 -17.33 -2.81
N ASN A 221 13.88 -18.28 -3.72
CA ASN A 221 12.68 -18.81 -4.37
C ASN A 221 12.53 -20.33 -4.14
N ASP A 222 11.40 -20.88 -4.56
CA ASP A 222 11.02 -22.28 -4.43
C ASP A 222 11.91 -23.26 -5.19
N ALA A 223 12.62 -22.81 -6.24
CA ALA A 223 13.59 -23.60 -6.97
C ALA A 223 14.97 -23.72 -6.25
N GLY A 224 15.12 -23.14 -5.05
CA GLY A 224 16.36 -23.12 -4.28
C GLY A 224 17.38 -22.07 -4.73
N PHE A 225 17.03 -21.23 -5.70
CA PHE A 225 17.83 -20.11 -6.21
C PHE A 225 17.30 -18.77 -5.66
N SER A 226 17.40 -17.72 -6.46
CA SER A 226 16.92 -16.38 -6.12
C SER A 226 16.04 -15.79 -7.22
N THR A 227 15.07 -15.00 -6.81
CA THR A 227 14.32 -14.10 -7.68
C THR A 227 14.80 -12.67 -7.45
N LEU A 228 14.89 -11.90 -8.53
CA LEU A 228 15.04 -10.45 -8.51
C LEU A 228 13.76 -9.84 -9.05
N LEU A 229 13.11 -9.00 -8.25
CA LEU A 229 11.88 -8.28 -8.62
C LEU A 229 12.18 -6.78 -8.57
N GLY A 230 11.95 -6.07 -9.66
CA GLY A 230 12.07 -4.62 -9.76
C GLY A 230 10.73 -3.98 -10.05
N GLY A 231 10.51 -2.76 -9.56
CA GLY A 231 9.29 -2.01 -9.78
C GLY A 231 9.55 -0.52 -10.01
N VAL A 232 8.68 0.08 -10.83
CA VAL A 232 8.58 1.53 -11.01
C VAL A 232 7.14 1.91 -10.84
N ASP A 233 6.85 2.82 -9.93
CA ASP A 233 5.52 3.37 -9.72
C ASP A 233 5.51 4.88 -9.96
N LEU A 234 4.39 5.37 -10.49
CA LEU A 234 4.15 6.78 -10.75
C LEU A 234 2.73 7.14 -10.35
N THR A 235 2.61 8.16 -9.50
CA THR A 235 1.32 8.68 -9.07
C THR A 235 1.26 10.19 -9.28
N TYR A 236 0.31 10.62 -10.09
CA TYR A 236 -0.06 12.03 -10.25
C TYR A 236 -1.37 12.30 -9.53
N LYS A 237 -1.39 13.29 -8.65
CA LYS A 237 -2.62 13.74 -7.97
C LYS A 237 -2.88 15.20 -8.33
N TRP A 238 -4.12 15.48 -8.74
CA TRP A 238 -4.63 16.83 -8.91
C TRP A 238 -5.82 17.06 -7.99
N LYS A 239 -5.75 18.09 -7.17
CA LYS A 239 -6.78 18.44 -6.18
C LYS A 239 -6.81 19.97 -6.05
N PRO A 240 -7.71 20.67 -6.75
CA PRO A 240 -7.73 22.13 -6.78
C PRO A 240 -8.11 22.68 -5.42
N VAL A 241 -7.32 23.61 -4.88
CA VAL A 241 -7.49 24.18 -3.53
C VAL A 241 -8.89 24.73 -3.30
N GLN A 242 -9.47 25.41 -4.29
CA GLN A 242 -10.81 26.01 -4.16
C GLN A 242 -11.95 25.00 -4.21
N PHE A 243 -11.75 23.81 -4.79
CA PHE A 243 -12.77 22.78 -5.02
C PHE A 243 -12.36 21.41 -4.52
N ASN A 244 -11.42 21.36 -3.59
CA ASN A 244 -10.81 20.12 -3.07
C ASN A 244 -11.80 19.13 -2.44
N THR A 245 -12.98 19.61 -2.05
CA THR A 245 -14.06 18.78 -1.49
C THR A 245 -14.92 18.10 -2.59
N TYR A 246 -14.88 18.61 -3.82
CA TYR A 246 -15.79 18.16 -4.89
C TYR A 246 -15.07 17.54 -6.09
N HIS A 247 -13.80 17.89 -6.31
CA HIS A 247 -13.06 17.45 -7.48
C HIS A 247 -11.63 17.05 -7.11
N SER A 248 -11.24 15.88 -7.52
CA SER A 248 -9.86 15.41 -7.51
C SER A 248 -9.66 14.39 -8.62
N LEU A 249 -8.43 14.29 -9.10
CA LEU A 249 -7.99 13.27 -10.05
C LEU A 249 -6.74 12.61 -9.53
N VAL A 250 -6.73 11.28 -9.53
CA VAL A 250 -5.54 10.46 -9.28
C VAL A 250 -5.29 9.61 -10.50
N LEU A 251 -4.09 9.74 -11.06
CA LEU A 251 -3.57 8.84 -12.09
C LEU A 251 -2.42 8.07 -11.46
N GLN A 252 -2.48 6.74 -11.47
CA GLN A 252 -1.47 5.89 -10.86
C GLN A 252 -1.15 4.72 -11.79
N THR A 253 0.12 4.39 -11.91
CA THR A 253 0.58 3.21 -12.64
C THR A 253 1.76 2.60 -11.92
N GLU A 254 1.89 1.30 -12.05
CA GLU A 254 3.03 0.56 -11.55
C GLU A 254 3.39 -0.55 -12.52
N VAL A 255 4.68 -0.72 -12.76
CA VAL A 255 5.24 -1.75 -13.66
C VAL A 255 6.23 -2.57 -12.87
N LEU A 256 6.07 -3.89 -12.86
CA LEU A 256 6.93 -4.85 -12.19
C LEU A 256 7.66 -5.71 -13.20
N PHE A 257 8.93 -5.99 -12.94
CA PHE A 257 9.81 -6.86 -13.73
C PHE A 257 10.40 -7.94 -12.83
N SER A 258 10.20 -9.21 -13.19
CA SER A 258 10.72 -10.35 -12.45
C SER A 258 11.75 -11.12 -13.25
N GLY A 259 12.84 -11.52 -12.58
CA GLY A 259 13.84 -12.45 -13.08
C GLY A 259 14.01 -13.60 -12.09
N LYS A 260 13.26 -14.70 -12.27
CA LYS A 260 13.31 -15.90 -11.41
C LYS A 260 14.35 -16.87 -11.94
N LYS A 261 15.42 -17.10 -11.17
CA LYS A 261 16.39 -18.14 -11.50
C LYS A 261 15.85 -19.51 -11.10
N VAL A 262 15.75 -20.46 -12.05
CA VAL A 262 15.19 -21.79 -11.82
C VAL A 262 16.22 -22.90 -11.98
N ALA A 263 17.36 -22.61 -12.63
CA ALA A 263 18.52 -23.47 -12.73
C ALA A 263 19.80 -22.61 -12.91
N ASP A 264 20.99 -23.22 -12.90
CA ASP A 264 22.25 -22.45 -12.97
C ASP A 264 22.34 -21.57 -14.22
N ASP A 265 21.87 -22.06 -15.36
CA ASP A 265 21.89 -21.35 -16.64
C ASP A 265 20.50 -20.90 -17.11
N GLN A 266 19.47 -21.04 -16.26
CA GLN A 266 18.11 -20.72 -16.65
C GLN A 266 17.45 -19.68 -15.75
N ARG A 267 16.95 -18.62 -16.37
CA ARG A 267 16.15 -17.56 -15.75
C ARG A 267 14.86 -17.33 -16.53
N ILE A 268 13.76 -17.25 -15.82
CA ILE A 268 12.47 -16.87 -16.39
C ILE A 268 12.32 -15.36 -16.14
N ASN A 269 12.17 -14.59 -17.21
CA ASN A 269 11.93 -13.15 -17.14
C ASN A 269 10.48 -12.88 -17.51
N THR A 270 9.79 -12.19 -16.65
CA THR A 270 8.36 -11.83 -16.76
C THR A 270 8.13 -10.40 -16.35
N TRP A 271 7.00 -9.83 -16.71
CA TRP A 271 6.62 -8.49 -16.32
C TRP A 271 5.11 -8.35 -16.21
N GLY A 272 4.68 -7.35 -15.49
CA GLY A 272 3.28 -6.99 -15.41
C GLY A 272 3.12 -5.54 -14.99
N MET A 273 1.90 -5.02 -15.13
CA MET A 273 1.58 -3.65 -14.80
C MET A 273 0.12 -3.48 -14.42
N TYR A 274 -0.18 -2.43 -13.72
CA TYR A 274 -1.51 -1.85 -13.69
C TYR A 274 -1.46 -0.35 -13.92
N GLY A 275 -2.58 0.19 -14.39
CA GLY A 275 -2.80 1.63 -14.49
C GLY A 275 -4.22 1.95 -14.09
N LEU A 276 -4.39 2.95 -13.22
CA LEU A 276 -5.70 3.41 -12.76
C LEU A 276 -5.87 4.92 -12.94
N ALA A 277 -7.12 5.31 -13.12
CA ALA A 277 -7.57 6.69 -13.07
C ALA A 277 -8.77 6.76 -12.13
N SER A 278 -8.68 7.55 -11.07
CA SER A 278 -9.76 7.79 -10.12
C SER A 278 -10.14 9.26 -10.13
N TYR A 279 -11.42 9.55 -10.40
CA TYR A 279 -11.96 10.90 -10.44
C TYR A 279 -13.07 11.09 -9.42
N GLN A 280 -12.99 12.16 -8.64
CA GLN A 280 -14.06 12.58 -7.74
C GLN A 280 -15.12 13.35 -8.51
N LEU A 281 -16.28 12.71 -8.71
CA LEU A 281 -17.43 13.28 -9.45
C LEU A 281 -18.18 14.33 -8.63
N ALA A 282 -18.23 14.13 -7.31
CA ALA A 282 -18.92 15.00 -6.35
C ALA A 282 -18.34 14.73 -4.95
N GLN A 283 -18.73 15.50 -3.95
CA GLN A 283 -18.21 15.43 -2.58
C GLN A 283 -18.06 14.01 -2.02
N ARG A 284 -18.94 13.08 -2.39
CA ARG A 284 -19.01 11.71 -1.87
C ARG A 284 -18.93 10.63 -2.94
N TRP A 285 -18.76 10.98 -4.21
CA TRP A 285 -18.81 10.04 -5.32
C TRP A 285 -17.49 10.01 -6.07
N PHE A 286 -16.95 8.80 -6.21
CA PHE A 286 -15.71 8.53 -6.94
C PHE A 286 -15.96 7.50 -8.02
N LEU A 287 -15.36 7.72 -9.18
CA LEU A 287 -15.33 6.78 -10.29
C LEU A 287 -13.88 6.42 -10.58
N THR A 288 -13.57 5.12 -10.50
CA THR A 288 -12.22 4.61 -10.78
C THR A 288 -12.29 3.61 -11.93
N GLY A 289 -11.40 3.74 -12.89
CA GLY A 289 -11.14 2.75 -13.92
C GLY A 289 -9.73 2.19 -13.75
N ARG A 290 -9.54 0.86 -13.91
CA ARG A 290 -8.24 0.21 -13.84
C ARG A 290 -8.07 -0.80 -14.97
N PHE A 291 -6.88 -0.84 -15.54
CA PHE A 291 -6.41 -1.85 -16.48
C PHE A 291 -5.22 -2.59 -15.87
N ASP A 292 -5.21 -3.91 -16.00
CA ASP A 292 -4.16 -4.81 -15.53
C ASP A 292 -3.62 -5.66 -16.70
N TYR A 293 -2.31 -5.92 -16.65
CA TYR A 293 -1.60 -6.86 -17.50
C TYR A 293 -0.55 -7.59 -16.67
N SER A 294 -0.48 -8.92 -16.78
CA SER A 294 0.54 -9.69 -16.07
C SER A 294 0.91 -10.96 -16.80
N ASN A 295 2.20 -11.29 -16.81
CA ASN A 295 2.63 -12.68 -16.98
C ASN A 295 2.53 -13.40 -15.63
N ILE A 296 2.56 -14.73 -15.66
CA ILE A 296 2.79 -15.54 -14.46
C ILE A 296 4.30 -15.68 -14.23
N PRO A 297 4.82 -15.53 -12.99
CA PRO A 297 6.26 -15.57 -12.71
C PRO A 297 7.00 -16.80 -13.20
N ASP A 298 6.32 -17.95 -13.20
CA ASP A 298 6.88 -19.24 -13.60
C ASP A 298 6.74 -19.55 -15.10
N ASN A 299 5.97 -18.75 -15.84
CA ASN A 299 5.73 -18.98 -17.26
C ASN A 299 5.42 -17.68 -18.01
N ALA A 300 6.42 -17.16 -18.72
CA ALA A 300 6.30 -15.94 -19.52
C ALA A 300 5.29 -16.05 -20.70
N SER A 301 4.89 -17.27 -21.08
CA SER A 301 3.91 -17.48 -22.16
C SER A 301 2.47 -17.30 -21.68
N VAL A 302 2.23 -17.38 -20.36
CA VAL A 302 0.91 -17.14 -19.79
C VAL A 302 0.72 -15.66 -19.58
N VAL A 303 -0.38 -15.14 -20.12
CA VAL A 303 -0.73 -13.72 -20.09
C VAL A 303 -2.14 -13.57 -19.53
N GLU A 304 -2.27 -12.73 -18.53
CA GLU A 304 -3.53 -12.33 -17.94
C GLU A 304 -3.76 -10.83 -18.11
N ARG A 305 -4.99 -10.45 -18.36
CA ARG A 305 -5.41 -9.06 -18.53
C ARG A 305 -6.74 -8.84 -17.86
N SER A 306 -6.94 -7.71 -17.25
CA SER A 306 -8.26 -7.33 -16.75
C SER A 306 -8.54 -5.84 -16.93
N ILE A 307 -9.83 -5.52 -16.93
CA ILE A 307 -10.34 -4.16 -16.85
C ILE A 307 -11.38 -4.11 -15.75
N SER A 308 -11.30 -3.10 -14.90
CA SER A 308 -12.24 -2.87 -13.80
C SER A 308 -12.79 -1.46 -13.82
N GLY A 309 -14.06 -1.34 -13.47
CA GLY A 309 -14.73 -0.07 -13.19
C GLY A 309 -15.27 -0.09 -11.77
N ILE A 310 -14.96 0.92 -10.96
CA ILE A 310 -15.37 1.02 -9.56
C ILE A 310 -16.15 2.33 -9.34
N LEU A 311 -17.33 2.21 -8.79
CA LEU A 311 -18.12 3.34 -8.31
C LEU A 311 -18.12 3.33 -6.79
N GLY A 312 -17.53 4.36 -6.17
CA GLY A 312 -17.45 4.52 -4.72
C GLY A 312 -18.38 5.62 -4.23
N TRP A 313 -19.10 5.32 -3.15
CA TRP A 313 -19.86 6.30 -2.38
C TRP A 313 -19.35 6.35 -0.94
N TYR A 314 -18.79 7.49 -0.57
CA TYR A 314 -18.20 7.75 0.74
C TYR A 314 -19.21 8.53 1.58
N ALA A 315 -20.02 7.83 2.39
CA ALA A 315 -21.06 8.45 3.22
C ALA A 315 -20.43 9.45 4.21
N THR A 316 -19.35 9.03 4.86
CA THR A 316 -18.51 9.81 5.77
C THR A 316 -17.06 9.33 5.64
N GLU A 317 -16.13 9.89 6.40
CA GLU A 317 -14.77 9.36 6.56
C GLU A 317 -14.72 7.96 7.22
N PHE A 318 -15.82 7.55 7.89
CA PHE A 318 -15.93 6.27 8.60
C PHE A 318 -16.74 5.21 7.84
N GLN A 319 -17.32 5.53 6.69
CA GLN A 319 -18.13 4.59 5.95
C GLN A 319 -18.08 4.82 4.45
N LYS A 320 -17.80 3.76 3.70
CA LYS A 320 -17.85 3.74 2.24
C LYS A 320 -18.57 2.50 1.71
N VAL A 321 -19.22 2.66 0.57
CA VAL A 321 -19.80 1.56 -0.22
C VAL A 321 -19.24 1.66 -1.63
N GLU A 322 -18.77 0.54 -2.16
CA GLU A 322 -18.11 0.47 -3.47
C GLU A 322 -18.67 -0.68 -4.28
N LEU A 323 -18.91 -0.42 -5.55
CA LEU A 323 -19.31 -1.43 -6.53
C LEU A 323 -18.19 -1.56 -7.57
N GLU A 324 -17.58 -2.72 -7.67
CA GLU A 324 -16.58 -3.06 -8.70
C GLU A 324 -17.16 -4.04 -9.70
N VAL A 325 -16.94 -3.76 -10.99
CA VAL A 325 -17.19 -4.68 -12.10
C VAL A 325 -15.86 -4.95 -12.78
N LYS A 326 -15.41 -6.21 -12.79
CA LYS A 326 -14.14 -6.65 -13.38
C LYS A 326 -14.41 -7.67 -14.48
N ALA A 327 -13.74 -7.50 -15.61
CA ALA A 327 -13.66 -8.48 -16.69
C ALA A 327 -12.19 -8.90 -16.85
N ALA A 328 -11.91 -10.17 -16.65
CA ALA A 328 -10.58 -10.75 -16.75
C ALA A 328 -10.51 -11.79 -17.88
N SER A 329 -9.37 -11.85 -18.54
CA SER A 329 -9.06 -12.79 -19.61
C SER A 329 -7.67 -13.39 -19.44
N SER A 330 -7.53 -14.66 -19.79
CA SER A 330 -6.25 -15.37 -19.82
C SER A 330 -6.11 -16.08 -21.15
N ASN A 331 -4.87 -16.32 -21.62
CA ASN A 331 -4.64 -17.11 -22.81
C ASN A 331 -4.71 -18.64 -22.56
N ILE A 332 -4.89 -19.06 -21.29
CA ILE A 332 -4.97 -20.48 -20.90
C ILE A 332 -6.23 -20.82 -20.10
N HIS A 333 -7.00 -19.83 -19.64
CA HIS A 333 -8.23 -20.02 -18.87
C HIS A 333 -9.40 -19.26 -19.51
N ASP A 334 -10.62 -19.67 -19.17
CA ASP A 334 -11.84 -18.99 -19.60
C ASP A 334 -11.90 -17.56 -19.05
N ASN A 335 -12.56 -16.68 -19.78
CA ASN A 335 -12.82 -15.32 -19.33
C ASN A 335 -13.70 -15.32 -18.08
N VAL A 336 -13.33 -14.48 -17.11
CA VAL A 336 -14.06 -14.32 -15.85
C VAL A 336 -14.66 -12.92 -15.78
N HIS A 337 -15.93 -12.85 -15.40
CA HIS A 337 -16.63 -11.61 -15.07
C HIS A 337 -16.98 -11.64 -13.60
N GLN A 338 -16.64 -10.57 -12.90
CA GLN A 338 -16.84 -10.44 -11.47
C GLN A 338 -17.58 -9.14 -11.15
N VAL A 339 -18.53 -9.20 -10.23
CA VAL A 339 -19.18 -8.02 -9.65
C VAL A 339 -19.07 -8.13 -8.14
N VAL A 340 -18.49 -7.12 -7.51
CA VAL A 340 -18.32 -7.07 -6.06
C VAL A 340 -18.97 -5.82 -5.53
N LEU A 341 -19.88 -5.96 -4.56
CA LEU A 341 -20.35 -4.89 -3.72
C LEU A 341 -19.62 -4.99 -2.38
N ARG A 342 -18.92 -3.93 -1.98
CA ARG A 342 -18.19 -3.84 -0.71
C ARG A 342 -18.77 -2.73 0.16
N SER A 343 -18.91 -2.98 1.45
CA SER A 343 -19.22 -1.97 2.47
C SER A 343 -18.18 -2.01 3.56
N VAL A 344 -17.45 -0.90 3.73
CA VAL A 344 -16.45 -0.73 4.79
C VAL A 344 -16.95 0.29 5.79
N PHE A 345 -16.77 -0.02 7.07
CA PHE A 345 -17.03 0.92 8.17
C PHE A 345 -15.92 0.87 9.21
N VAL A 346 -15.71 1.98 9.90
CA VAL A 346 -14.65 2.16 10.90
C VAL A 346 -15.26 2.64 12.21
N ILE A 347 -14.81 2.05 13.31
CA ILE A 347 -15.17 2.45 14.69
C ILE A 347 -13.88 2.82 15.42
N GLY A 348 -13.87 3.92 16.16
CA GLY A 348 -12.75 4.37 16.99
C GLY A 348 -11.82 5.34 16.31
N ALA A 349 -10.67 5.60 16.95
CA ALA A 349 -9.66 6.51 16.44
C ALA A 349 -8.83 5.81 15.36
N HIS A 350 -9.30 5.85 14.13
CA HIS A 350 -8.57 5.34 12.99
C HIS A 350 -7.52 6.36 12.54
N GLY A 351 -6.25 5.93 12.43
CA GLY A 351 -5.21 6.76 11.84
C GLY A 351 -5.57 7.10 10.39
N ALA A 352 -5.42 8.37 9.99
CA ALA A 352 -5.62 8.76 8.61
C ALA A 352 -4.67 7.95 7.71
N HIS A 353 -5.24 7.19 6.76
CA HIS A 353 -4.42 6.58 5.72
C HIS A 353 -3.78 7.67 4.87
N ALA A 354 -2.50 7.54 4.58
CA ALA A 354 -1.81 8.40 3.62
C ALA A 354 -2.37 8.08 2.22
N TYR A 355 -3.21 8.98 1.69
CA TYR A 355 -3.75 8.91 0.34
C TYR A 355 -2.76 9.48 -0.67
#